data_e0732988d0c11a1d474778877c53a260
#
_entry.id   e0732988d0c11a1d474778877c53a260
#
_cell.length_a   1.000
_cell.length_b   1.000
_cell.length_c   1.000
_cell.angle_alpha   90.00
_cell.angle_beta   90.00
_cell.angle_gamma   90.00
#
_symmetry.space_group_name_H-M   'P 1'
#
loop_
_entity.id
_entity.type
_entity.pdbx_description
1 polymer ?
#
loop_
_entity_poly.entity_id
_entity_poly.type
_entity_poly.pdbx_seq_one_letter_code
_entity_poly.pdbx_strand_id
1 'polypeptide(L)'
;TTWGYLNYVKKYNFTGGISQPCPAIVGYIEHYLPELLPKLFPVHSPMMCSAIYAKQEMEITDKLAFISPCVAKWSEIHDPDTEGYVSYNVTFDHLMKYVREHNISGTFASERAENSDGSCCSRRLSLLWYGRCGKTDRR
;
A
#
# COMPACT_ATOMS: atom_id res chain seq x y z
N THR A 1 -0.23 -7.12 3.98
CA THR A 1 -1.55 -6.56 4.36
C THR A 1 -2.39 -7.58 5.12
N THR A 2 -2.80 -8.70 4.50
CA THR A 2 -3.66 -9.73 5.12
C THR A 2 -3.14 -10.21 6.47
N TRP A 3 -1.86 -10.53 6.55
CA TRP A 3 -1.22 -10.94 7.80
C TRP A 3 -1.29 -9.86 8.89
N GLY A 4 -1.17 -8.59 8.51
CA GLY A 4 -1.35 -7.46 9.43
C GLY A 4 -2.76 -7.41 10.02
N TYR A 5 -3.80 -7.62 9.21
CA TYR A 5 -5.17 -7.72 9.70
C TYR A 5 -5.36 -8.86 10.68
N LEU A 6 -4.89 -10.06 10.33
CA LEU A 6 -5.01 -11.24 11.18
C LEU A 6 -4.33 -11.07 12.53
N ASN A 7 -3.13 -10.49 12.54
CA ASN A 7 -2.42 -10.20 13.78
C ASN A 7 -3.11 -9.14 14.63
N TYR A 8 -3.65 -8.10 13.99
CA TYR A 8 -4.37 -7.07 14.70
C TYR A 8 -5.63 -7.64 15.39
N VAL A 9 -6.42 -8.41 14.64
CA VAL A 9 -7.60 -9.12 15.17
C VAL A 9 -7.22 -10.00 16.35
N LYS A 10 -6.18 -10.82 16.19
CA LYS A 10 -5.74 -11.76 17.24
C LYS A 10 -5.23 -11.01 18.48
N LYS A 11 -4.46 -9.95 18.32
CA LYS A 11 -3.82 -9.23 19.43
C LYS A 11 -4.83 -8.42 20.25
N TYR A 12 -5.78 -7.77 19.57
CA TYR A 12 -6.72 -6.85 20.21
C TYR A 12 -8.15 -7.41 20.33
N ASN A 13 -8.37 -8.68 19.95
CA ASN A 13 -9.70 -9.29 19.85
C ASN A 13 -10.69 -8.40 19.08
N PHE A 14 -10.19 -7.79 18.00
CA PHE A 14 -10.89 -6.75 17.25
C PHE A 14 -11.96 -7.38 16.36
N THR A 15 -13.22 -6.97 16.52
CA THR A 15 -14.36 -7.48 15.77
C THR A 15 -15.08 -6.35 15.01
N GLY A 16 -15.63 -6.69 13.85
CA GLY A 16 -16.39 -5.73 13.05
C GLY A 16 -15.55 -4.61 12.44
N GLY A 17 -14.27 -4.89 12.14
CA GLY A 17 -13.35 -3.94 11.56
C GLY A 17 -13.60 -3.66 10.08
N ILE A 18 -13.30 -2.43 9.66
CA ILE A 18 -13.38 -1.96 8.28
C ILE A 18 -11.98 -2.01 7.68
N SER A 19 -11.83 -2.76 6.59
CA SER A 19 -10.58 -2.82 5.83
C SER A 19 -10.35 -1.52 5.06
N GLN A 20 -9.12 -1.01 5.03
CA GLN A 20 -8.77 0.28 4.39
C GLN A 20 -7.79 0.19 3.21
N PRO A 21 -7.97 -0.68 2.23
CA PRO A 21 -7.10 -0.69 1.05
C PRO A 21 -7.41 0.45 0.08
N CYS A 22 -8.57 1.11 0.24
CA CYS A 22 -9.07 2.15 -0.63
C CYS A 22 -9.04 3.52 0.08
N PRO A 23 -8.17 4.45 -0.33
CA PRO A 23 -8.08 5.77 0.29
C PRO A 23 -9.35 6.60 0.13
N ALA A 24 -10.15 6.37 -0.91
CA ALA A 24 -11.43 7.05 -1.07
C ALA A 24 -12.43 6.69 0.04
N ILE A 25 -12.44 5.42 0.49
CA ILE A 25 -13.29 4.98 1.61
C ILE A 25 -12.79 5.59 2.91
N VAL A 26 -11.48 5.62 3.12
CA VAL A 26 -10.88 6.25 4.31
C VAL A 26 -11.26 7.72 4.37
N GLY A 27 -11.03 8.47 3.29
CA GLY A 27 -11.40 9.89 3.23
C GLY A 27 -12.90 10.13 3.39
N TYR A 28 -13.75 9.25 2.86
CA TYR A 28 -15.20 9.34 3.06
C TYR A 28 -15.57 9.17 4.54
N ILE A 29 -14.99 8.19 5.22
CA ILE A 29 -15.25 7.97 6.65
C ILE A 29 -14.73 9.15 7.48
N GLU A 30 -13.54 9.66 7.19
CA GLU A 30 -12.97 10.81 7.88
C GLU A 30 -13.87 12.06 7.81
N HIS A 31 -14.50 12.30 6.65
CA HIS A 31 -15.30 13.51 6.43
C HIS A 31 -16.77 13.36 6.83
N TYR A 32 -17.35 12.19 6.62
CA TYR A 32 -18.81 12.02 6.73
C TYR A 32 -19.25 11.07 7.83
N LEU A 33 -18.39 10.16 8.28
CA LEU A 33 -18.72 9.13 9.28
C LEU A 33 -17.61 8.98 10.33
N PRO A 34 -17.19 10.07 10.99
CA PRO A 34 -16.04 10.04 11.91
C PRO A 34 -16.20 9.05 13.07
N GLU A 35 -17.44 8.70 13.41
CA GLU A 35 -17.74 7.67 14.42
C GLU A 35 -17.27 6.26 14.02
N LEU A 36 -16.99 6.02 12.74
CA LEU A 36 -16.47 4.75 12.25
C LEU A 36 -14.93 4.69 12.23
N LEU A 37 -14.23 5.80 12.46
CA LEU A 37 -12.76 5.83 12.49
C LEU A 37 -12.15 4.77 13.42
N PRO A 38 -12.67 4.54 14.62
CA PRO A 38 -12.12 3.51 15.51
C PRO A 38 -12.28 2.09 14.98
N LYS A 39 -13.13 1.88 13.96
CA LYS A 39 -13.34 0.59 13.31
C LYS A 39 -12.44 0.36 12.10
N LEU A 40 -11.74 1.38 11.62
CA LEU A 40 -10.75 1.20 10.57
C LEU A 40 -9.56 0.40 11.08
N PHE A 41 -9.13 -0.59 10.29
CA PHE A 41 -7.89 -1.29 10.61
C PHE A 41 -6.69 -0.37 10.43
N PRO A 42 -5.79 -0.24 11.42
CA PRO A 42 -4.58 0.57 11.30
C PRO A 42 -3.49 -0.20 10.54
N VAL A 43 -3.79 -0.56 9.30
CA VAL A 43 -2.92 -1.36 8.44
C VAL A 43 -2.83 -0.70 7.09
N HIS A 44 -1.63 -0.41 6.62
CA HIS A 44 -1.41 0.20 5.32
C HIS A 44 -2.00 -0.60 4.16
N SER A 45 -2.33 0.09 3.08
CA SER A 45 -2.79 -0.55 1.84
C SER A 45 -1.72 -1.49 1.27
N PRO A 46 -2.10 -2.46 0.42
CA PRO A 46 -1.12 -3.33 -0.23
C PRO A 46 -0.05 -2.58 -1.02
N MET A 47 -0.41 -1.47 -1.67
CA MET A 47 0.54 -0.60 -2.36
C MET A 47 1.59 -0.06 -1.39
N MET A 48 1.14 0.55 -0.30
CA MET A 48 2.05 1.16 0.67
C MET A 48 2.91 0.13 1.38
N CYS A 49 2.36 -1.05 1.69
CA CYS A 49 3.16 -2.14 2.24
C CYS A 49 4.29 -2.58 1.32
N SER A 50 3.99 -2.69 0.02
CA SER A 50 5.01 -3.06 -0.96
C SER A 50 6.07 -1.97 -1.13
N ALA A 51 5.66 -0.71 -1.11
CA ALA A 51 6.58 0.41 -1.21
C ALA A 51 7.50 0.52 0.01
N ILE A 52 6.94 0.37 1.21
CA ILE A 52 7.73 0.33 2.46
C ILE A 52 8.73 -0.82 2.43
N TYR A 53 8.30 -2.01 2.01
CA TYR A 53 9.17 -3.16 1.89
C TYR A 53 10.31 -2.92 0.90
N ALA A 54 9.98 -2.37 -0.29
CA ALA A 54 10.99 -2.07 -1.31
C ALA A 54 12.04 -1.05 -0.80
N LYS A 55 11.60 -0.02 -0.08
CA LYS A 55 12.51 1.02 0.43
C LYS A 55 13.31 0.57 1.65
N GLN A 56 12.72 -0.20 2.56
CA GLN A 56 13.32 -0.51 3.85
C GLN A 56 14.04 -1.86 3.89
N GLU A 57 13.54 -2.87 3.18
CA GLU A 57 14.13 -4.22 3.20
C GLU A 57 14.96 -4.52 1.95
N MET A 58 14.53 -4.00 0.80
CA MET A 58 15.27 -4.17 -0.45
C MET A 58 16.24 -3.01 -0.73
N GLU A 59 16.24 -1.99 0.13
CA GLU A 59 17.11 -0.81 0.04
C GLU A 59 17.03 -0.09 -1.32
N ILE A 60 15.88 -0.15 -1.98
CA ILE A 60 15.67 0.53 -3.25
C ILE A 60 15.61 2.03 -3.02
N THR A 61 16.60 2.76 -3.53
CA THR A 61 16.71 4.22 -3.44
C THR A 61 15.95 4.95 -4.55
N ASP A 62 15.63 4.25 -5.64
CA ASP A 62 14.94 4.81 -6.79
C ASP A 62 13.54 5.31 -6.47
N LYS A 63 13.04 6.23 -7.29
CA LYS A 63 11.66 6.70 -7.20
C LYS A 63 10.71 5.58 -7.62
N LEU A 64 9.71 5.32 -6.79
CA LEU A 64 8.71 4.29 -7.07
C LEU A 64 7.49 4.90 -7.77
N ALA A 65 7.03 4.24 -8.83
CA ALA A 65 5.78 4.55 -9.51
C ALA A 65 4.77 3.43 -9.28
N PHE A 66 3.57 3.80 -8.87
CA PHE A 66 2.46 2.86 -8.73
C PHE A 66 1.56 2.93 -9.96
N ILE A 67 1.42 1.80 -10.64
CA ILE A 67 0.58 1.68 -11.85
C ILE A 67 -0.74 1.03 -11.46
N SER A 68 -1.84 1.75 -11.63
CA SER A 68 -3.18 1.26 -11.30
C SER A 68 -4.28 2.02 -12.05
N PRO A 69 -5.51 1.51 -12.09
CA PRO A 69 -6.65 2.27 -12.62
C PRO A 69 -7.15 3.36 -11.64
N CYS A 70 -6.65 3.38 -10.40
CA CYS A 70 -7.24 4.16 -9.32
C CYS A 70 -6.57 5.53 -9.14
N VAL A 71 -7.33 6.60 -9.40
CA VAL A 71 -6.86 7.98 -9.18
C VAL A 71 -6.82 8.36 -7.68
N ALA A 72 -7.64 7.73 -6.85
CA ALA A 72 -7.71 8.04 -5.42
C ALA A 72 -6.43 7.65 -4.64
N LYS A 73 -5.54 6.84 -5.23
CA LYS A 73 -4.23 6.53 -4.66
C LYS A 73 -3.34 7.77 -4.52
N TRP A 74 -3.65 8.82 -5.25
CA TRP A 74 -2.97 10.11 -5.11
C TRP A 74 -3.02 10.64 -3.67
N SER A 75 -4.17 10.59 -3.01
CA SER A 75 -4.31 11.08 -1.63
C SER A 75 -3.48 10.27 -0.64
N GLU A 76 -3.43 8.94 -0.80
CA GLU A 76 -2.59 8.08 0.05
C GLU A 76 -1.09 8.33 -0.13
N ILE A 77 -0.65 8.62 -1.37
CA ILE A 77 0.75 8.90 -1.68
C ILE A 77 1.21 10.22 -1.05
N HIS A 78 0.33 11.20 -0.95
CA HIS A 78 0.60 12.52 -0.40
C HIS A 78 0.14 12.70 1.05
N ASP A 79 -0.27 11.62 1.71
CA ASP A 79 -0.55 11.65 3.13
C ASP A 79 0.76 11.84 3.91
N PRO A 80 0.83 12.76 4.88
CA PRO A 80 2.04 13.04 5.66
C PRO A 80 2.68 11.81 6.30
N ASP A 81 1.88 10.80 6.64
CA ASP A 81 2.37 9.58 7.27
C ASP A 81 3.03 8.60 6.27
N THR A 82 2.78 8.79 4.96
CA THR A 82 3.24 7.88 3.89
C THR A 82 4.01 8.58 2.79
N GLU A 83 4.20 9.88 2.90
CA GLU A 83 4.96 10.67 1.93
C GLU A 83 6.39 10.16 1.77
N GLY A 84 6.88 10.15 0.54
CA GLY A 84 8.24 9.73 0.19
C GLY A 84 8.42 8.25 -0.14
N TYR A 85 7.46 7.38 0.16
CA TYR A 85 7.55 5.98 -0.24
C TYR A 85 7.22 5.76 -1.72
N VAL A 86 6.16 6.38 -2.21
CA VAL A 86 5.76 6.32 -3.63
C VAL A 86 5.82 7.73 -4.21
N SER A 87 6.42 7.87 -5.38
CA SER A 87 6.62 9.18 -6.02
C SER A 87 5.57 9.50 -7.06
N TYR A 88 5.00 8.49 -7.71
CA TYR A 88 4.10 8.69 -8.85
C TYR A 88 2.91 7.73 -8.79
N ASN A 89 1.71 8.27 -9.07
CA ASN A 89 0.52 7.49 -9.36
C ASN A 89 0.27 7.53 -10.87
N VAL A 90 0.47 6.42 -11.56
CA VAL A 90 0.34 6.31 -13.01
C VAL A 90 -0.88 5.46 -13.34
N THR A 91 -1.88 6.06 -14.00
CA THR A 91 -3.04 5.29 -14.47
C THR A 91 -2.68 4.49 -15.74
N PHE A 92 -3.40 3.39 -15.98
CA PHE A 92 -3.19 2.60 -17.19
C PHE A 92 -3.38 3.41 -18.47
N ASP A 93 -4.33 4.33 -18.50
CA ASP A 93 -4.57 5.19 -19.66
C ASP A 93 -3.36 6.08 -19.96
N HIS A 94 -2.78 6.70 -18.93
CA HIS A 94 -1.58 7.51 -19.07
C HIS A 94 -0.38 6.68 -19.52
N LEU A 95 -0.21 5.48 -18.93
CA LEU A 95 0.86 4.57 -19.35
C LEU A 95 0.71 4.16 -20.81
N MET A 96 -0.49 3.76 -21.21
CA MET A 96 -0.73 3.34 -22.60
C MET A 96 -0.60 4.49 -23.61
N LYS A 97 -0.97 5.70 -23.19
CA LYS A 97 -0.72 6.90 -24.00
C LYS A 97 0.77 7.12 -24.19
N TYR A 98 1.54 7.09 -23.12
CA TYR A 98 3.00 7.23 -23.17
C TYR A 98 3.66 6.18 -24.06
N VAL A 99 3.28 4.92 -23.92
CA VAL A 99 3.80 3.81 -24.76
C VAL A 99 3.55 4.06 -26.24
N ARG A 100 2.36 4.54 -26.61
CA ARG A 100 2.01 4.85 -28.01
C ARG A 100 2.79 6.04 -28.54
N GLU A 101 2.87 7.13 -27.78
CA GLU A 101 3.55 8.37 -28.17
C GLU A 101 5.06 8.16 -28.40
N HIS A 102 5.66 7.25 -27.63
CA HIS A 102 7.09 6.96 -27.70
C HIS A 102 7.41 5.72 -28.55
N ASN A 103 6.41 5.12 -29.20
CA ASN A 103 6.56 3.92 -30.03
C ASN A 103 7.31 2.79 -29.30
N ILE A 104 7.03 2.62 -27.98
CA ILE A 104 7.66 1.60 -27.18
C ILE A 104 7.06 0.25 -27.58
N SER A 105 7.87 -0.59 -28.27
CA SER A 105 7.53 -1.97 -28.59
C SER A 105 8.44 -2.90 -27.80
N GLY A 106 7.87 -3.92 -27.18
CA GLY A 106 8.61 -4.95 -26.45
C GLY A 106 8.05 -6.33 -26.76
N THR A 107 8.92 -7.29 -26.92
CA THR A 107 8.54 -8.71 -26.85
C THR A 107 8.47 -9.11 -25.39
N PHE A 108 7.34 -9.67 -24.96
CA PHE A 108 7.25 -10.28 -23.64
C PHE A 108 8.17 -11.51 -23.61
N ALA A 109 9.35 -11.38 -23.02
CA ALA A 109 10.08 -12.54 -22.56
C ALA A 109 9.29 -13.09 -21.36
N SER A 110 8.63 -14.24 -21.55
CA SER A 110 8.03 -14.97 -20.43
C SER A 110 9.15 -15.66 -19.65
N GLU A 111 9.94 -14.90 -18.93
CA GLU A 111 10.70 -15.46 -17.83
C GLU A 111 9.67 -15.79 -16.74
N ARG A 112 9.36 -17.08 -16.62
CA ARG A 112 8.71 -17.60 -15.43
C ARG A 112 9.58 -17.16 -14.27
N ALA A 113 9.01 -16.36 -13.38
CA ALA A 113 9.57 -16.16 -12.06
C ALA A 113 9.55 -17.53 -11.36
N GLU A 114 10.61 -18.28 -11.53
CA GLU A 114 10.89 -19.46 -10.73
C GLU A 114 11.35 -18.95 -9.37
N ASN A 115 10.67 -19.45 -8.35
CA ASN A 115 10.97 -19.32 -6.93
C ASN A 115 10.52 -18.04 -6.22
N SER A 116 9.26 -18.00 -5.90
CA SER A 116 8.82 -17.45 -4.63
C SER A 116 8.49 -18.60 -3.68
N ASP A 117 9.51 -19.24 -3.12
CA ASP A 117 9.29 -20.02 -1.93
C ASP A 117 8.95 -19.03 -0.81
N GLY A 118 7.70 -19.11 -0.36
CA GLY A 118 7.08 -18.18 0.59
C GLY A 118 7.66 -18.20 2.02
N SER A 119 8.94 -18.58 2.18
CA SER A 119 9.55 -18.79 3.51
C SER A 119 10.24 -17.57 4.11
N CYS A 120 10.53 -16.52 3.33
CA CYS A 120 11.34 -15.39 3.82
C CYS A 120 10.54 -14.20 4.37
N CYS A 121 9.24 -14.10 4.04
CA CYS A 121 8.49 -12.86 4.26
C CYS A 121 7.80 -12.74 5.63
N SER A 122 7.63 -13.85 6.37
CA SER A 122 6.72 -13.83 7.53
C SER A 122 7.32 -13.29 8.82
N ARG A 123 8.64 -13.39 9.02
CA ARG A 123 9.26 -13.02 10.32
C ARG A 123 9.75 -11.58 10.41
N ARG A 124 10.24 -10.98 9.34
CA ARG A 124 10.73 -9.58 9.37
C ARG A 124 9.63 -8.54 9.19
N LEU A 125 8.60 -8.85 8.41
CA LEU A 125 7.45 -7.96 8.24
C LEU A 125 6.68 -7.69 9.54
N SER A 126 6.71 -8.61 10.51
CA SER A 126 5.99 -8.44 11.78
C SER A 126 6.51 -7.28 12.64
N LEU A 127 7.82 -7.05 12.63
CA LEU A 127 8.45 -6.02 13.46
C LEU A 127 8.30 -4.61 12.87
N LEU A 128 8.34 -4.48 11.55
CA LEU A 128 8.21 -3.20 10.85
C LEU A 128 6.77 -2.66 10.85
N TRP A 129 5.79 -3.55 10.84
CA TRP A 129 4.37 -3.17 10.79
C TRP A 129 3.82 -2.65 12.10
N TYR A 130 4.31 -3.14 13.21
CA TYR A 130 3.80 -2.78 14.54
C TYR A 130 4.49 -1.56 15.16
N GLY A 131 5.71 -1.24 14.75
CA GLY A 131 6.50 -0.17 15.36
C GLY A 131 6.07 1.24 14.97
N ARG A 132 5.41 1.42 13.84
CA ARG A 132 5.04 2.76 13.33
C ARG A 132 3.54 3.06 13.33
N CYS A 133 2.69 2.07 13.33
CA CYS A 133 1.24 2.30 13.37
C CYS A 133 0.69 2.67 14.76
N GLY A 134 1.56 2.81 15.76
CA GLY A 134 1.19 3.10 17.15
C GLY A 134 1.11 4.58 17.51
N LYS A 135 1.21 5.51 16.55
CA LYS A 135 1.13 6.95 16.82
C LYS A 135 0.22 7.67 15.82
N THR A 136 -1.00 7.27 15.73
CA THR A 136 -2.04 8.21 15.27
C THR A 136 -2.89 8.60 16.49
N ASP A 137 -2.31 9.41 17.35
CA ASP A 137 -3.06 10.30 18.22
C ASP A 137 -3.56 11.44 17.31
N ARG A 138 -4.56 11.16 16.49
CA ARG A 138 -5.31 12.20 15.78
C ARG A 138 -6.43 12.67 16.72
N ARG A 139 -6.17 13.76 17.41
CA ARG A 139 -7.21 14.57 18.03
C ARG A 139 -7.97 15.34 16.96
#